data_c5267d99d46a19017492b014701ceac1
#
_entry.id   c5267d99d46a19017492b014701ceac1
#
_cell.length_a   1.000
_cell.length_b   1.000
_cell.length_c   1.000
_cell.angle_alpha   90.00
_cell.angle_beta   90.00
_cell.angle_gamma   90.00
#
_symmetry.space_group_name_H-M   'P 1'
#
loop_
_entity.id
_entity.type
_entity.pdbx_description
1 polymer ?
#
loop_
_entity_poly.entity_id
_entity_poly.type
_entity_poly.pdbx_seq_one_letter_code
_entity_poly.pdbx_strand_id
1 'polypeptide(L)'
;MEEALIKRVMPHSVEAEQSVVGAMLMDKDAITTASEIISGNDFYQSAYGIIFDSMVELFNESKPVDLITLQERLKEKDVPAEVASLEFVKELVTAVPTSANVKYYAQIVADKSMMRKLIKLNEEIANTCYAGKESLEAVLEKTEKAVFDLLQKRNTGEYVPIKQVVLNALDRIEKASKNKGTVTGIPTGFIDLDYKLSGLQPSDLVLVAARPSMGKTAFVLNIAQYMAFKKDKGVAIFSLEMSKEQLVNRLFSLESQVDAQALRTGNMKDSDWEKLIEGAGIIGKSNLIIDDTPGISVSELRSKCRKYKLEHGLDIVIIDYLQLMTGSVGKNSESRQQEISEISRSLKGLARELNVPVVALSQLSRAVESRPDKRPMLSDLRESGAIEQDADVVMFIYRDEYYNKDSEFKKQAEIIIAKQRNGPVGTVNLAWLGEYTKFANLSRQE
;
A
#
# COMPACT_ATOMS: atom_id res chain seq x y z
N MET A 1 44.54 -22.46 13.55
CA MET A 1 44.07 -21.19 13.00
C MET A 1 43.43 -20.41 14.13
N GLU A 2 44.14 -19.43 14.66
CA GLU A 2 43.62 -18.51 15.64
C GLU A 2 42.54 -17.66 14.97
N GLU A 3 41.27 -17.94 15.26
CA GLU A 3 40.20 -16.99 15.01
C GLU A 3 40.45 -15.81 15.96
N ALA A 4 41.04 -14.75 15.39
CA ALA A 4 41.11 -13.47 16.06
C ALA A 4 39.67 -13.10 16.45
N LEU A 5 39.40 -13.03 17.76
CA LEU A 5 38.22 -12.46 18.35
C LEU A 5 38.15 -10.99 17.87
N ILE A 6 37.54 -10.76 16.70
CA ILE A 6 37.25 -9.42 16.23
C ILE A 6 36.30 -8.82 17.24
N LYS A 7 36.82 -7.93 18.06
CA LYS A 7 36.04 -7.15 19.03
C LYS A 7 35.00 -6.39 18.22
N ARG A 8 33.75 -6.88 18.21
CA ARG A 8 32.64 -6.27 17.45
C ARG A 8 32.30 -4.95 18.10
N VAL A 9 32.89 -3.86 17.59
CA VAL A 9 32.54 -2.49 18.01
C VAL A 9 31.31 -2.07 17.20
N MET A 10 30.32 -1.48 17.89
CA MET A 10 29.12 -0.97 17.23
C MET A 10 29.48 0.12 16.21
N PRO A 11 28.87 0.13 15.02
CA PRO A 11 29.15 1.13 13.98
C PRO A 11 28.92 2.56 14.48
N HIS A 12 29.95 3.41 14.36
CA HIS A 12 29.92 4.83 14.76
C HIS A 12 30.95 5.63 13.96
N SER A 13 30.86 6.95 14.04
CA SER A 13 31.89 7.89 13.62
C SER A 13 31.87 9.08 14.57
N VAL A 14 32.82 9.07 15.51
CA VAL A 14 32.94 10.12 16.54
C VAL A 14 33.19 11.48 15.88
N GLU A 15 34.00 11.51 14.82
CA GLU A 15 34.35 12.71 14.08
C GLU A 15 33.09 13.32 13.41
N ALA A 16 32.20 12.50 12.84
CA ALA A 16 30.96 12.98 12.25
C ALA A 16 29.99 13.51 13.32
N GLU A 17 29.87 12.78 14.46
CA GLU A 17 29.04 13.20 15.59
C GLU A 17 29.50 14.53 16.17
N GLN A 18 30.80 14.68 16.40
CA GLN A 18 31.40 15.92 16.85
C GLN A 18 31.21 17.06 15.84
N SER A 19 31.35 16.75 14.55
CA SER A 19 31.16 17.74 13.47
C SER A 19 29.72 18.25 13.37
N VAL A 20 28.71 17.40 13.62
CA VAL A 20 27.31 17.82 13.67
C VAL A 20 27.09 18.81 14.80
N VAL A 21 27.48 18.43 16.02
CA VAL A 21 27.25 19.23 17.21
C VAL A 21 28.02 20.58 17.13
N GLY A 22 29.27 20.57 16.65
CA GLY A 22 30.07 21.76 16.46
C GLY A 22 29.49 22.68 15.38
N ALA A 23 28.98 22.15 14.26
CA ALA A 23 28.33 22.95 13.22
C ALA A 23 27.06 23.66 13.72
N MET A 24 26.26 22.98 14.56
CA MET A 24 25.05 23.56 15.17
C MET A 24 25.34 24.71 16.13
N LEU A 25 26.49 24.69 16.79
CA LEU A 25 26.95 25.81 17.62
C LEU A 25 27.44 27.02 16.81
N MET A 26 27.90 26.76 15.58
CA MET A 26 28.40 27.82 14.70
C MET A 26 27.29 28.52 13.91
N ASP A 27 26.22 27.78 13.59
CA ASP A 27 25.18 28.24 12.67
C ASP A 27 23.80 27.71 13.07
N LYS A 28 22.82 28.62 13.19
CA LYS A 28 21.43 28.24 13.51
C LYS A 28 20.75 27.44 12.43
N ASP A 29 21.09 27.66 11.16
CA ASP A 29 20.50 26.88 10.04
C ASP A 29 20.99 25.46 10.06
N ALA A 30 22.17 25.19 10.62
CA ALA A 30 22.67 23.84 10.85
C ALA A 30 21.82 23.07 11.86
N ILE A 31 21.20 23.72 12.86
CA ILE A 31 20.30 23.09 13.82
C ILE A 31 19.07 22.52 13.10
N THR A 32 18.43 23.32 12.26
CA THR A 32 17.28 22.91 11.46
C THR A 32 17.64 21.74 10.56
N THR A 33 18.73 21.88 9.79
CA THR A 33 19.19 20.85 8.85
C THR A 33 19.51 19.52 9.54
N ALA A 34 20.19 19.56 10.70
CA ALA A 34 20.56 18.35 11.41
C ALA A 34 19.35 17.68 12.08
N SER A 35 18.44 18.46 12.69
CA SER A 35 17.25 17.95 13.36
C SER A 35 16.21 17.30 12.42
N GLU A 36 16.23 17.63 11.12
CA GLU A 36 15.44 16.96 10.10
C GLU A 36 15.95 15.55 9.79
N ILE A 37 17.24 15.25 10.04
CA ILE A 37 17.88 13.99 9.65
C ILE A 37 18.07 13.05 10.83
N ILE A 38 18.45 13.57 12.00
CA ILE A 38 18.81 12.81 13.19
C ILE A 38 18.18 13.37 14.47
N SER A 39 18.20 12.57 15.52
CA SER A 39 17.82 12.93 16.89
C SER A 39 18.96 12.56 17.88
N GLY A 40 18.88 13.01 19.10
CA GLY A 40 19.90 12.69 20.12
C GLY A 40 20.12 11.19 20.33
N ASN A 41 19.09 10.37 20.12
CA ASN A 41 19.18 8.91 20.19
C ASN A 41 19.97 8.26 19.03
N ASP A 42 20.29 8.99 18.00
CA ASP A 42 21.05 8.51 16.85
C ASP A 42 22.56 8.62 17.04
N PHE A 43 23.02 9.26 18.12
CA PHE A 43 24.42 9.38 18.46
C PHE A 43 24.92 8.11 19.18
N TYR A 44 26.16 7.73 18.90
CA TYR A 44 26.87 6.66 19.63
C TYR A 44 27.36 7.16 20.98
N GLN A 45 27.92 8.37 20.99
CA GLN A 45 28.31 9.06 22.20
C GLN A 45 27.09 9.75 22.83
N SER A 46 26.64 9.24 23.98
CA SER A 46 25.48 9.81 24.68
C SER A 46 25.63 11.29 25.01
N ALA A 47 26.85 11.75 25.29
CA ALA A 47 27.17 13.14 25.53
C ALA A 47 26.78 14.03 24.36
N TYR A 48 27.13 13.65 23.12
CA TYR A 48 26.78 14.42 21.93
C TYR A 48 25.29 14.41 21.67
N GLY A 49 24.60 13.28 21.93
CA GLY A 49 23.15 13.21 21.82
C GLY A 49 22.43 14.16 22.77
N ILE A 50 22.87 14.25 24.03
CA ILE A 50 22.32 15.17 25.03
C ILE A 50 22.55 16.64 24.61
N ILE A 51 23.73 16.96 24.13
CA ILE A 51 24.07 18.31 23.65
C ILE A 51 23.21 18.66 22.46
N PHE A 52 23.06 17.74 21.48
CA PHE A 52 22.21 17.90 20.32
C PHE A 52 20.76 18.24 20.71
N ASP A 53 20.14 17.41 21.55
CA ASP A 53 18.75 17.59 22.00
C ASP A 53 18.61 18.90 22.79
N SER A 54 19.59 19.28 23.59
CA SER A 54 19.56 20.54 24.33
C SER A 54 19.62 21.78 23.43
N MET A 55 20.38 21.71 22.33
CA MET A 55 20.41 22.78 21.32
C MET A 55 19.11 22.89 20.55
N VAL A 56 18.50 21.75 20.17
CA VAL A 56 17.19 21.70 19.50
C VAL A 56 16.09 22.27 20.41
N GLU A 57 16.11 21.94 21.71
CA GLU A 57 15.16 22.51 22.68
C GLU A 57 15.31 24.04 22.81
N LEU A 58 16.53 24.55 23.00
CA LEU A 58 16.78 26.00 23.03
C LEU A 58 16.30 26.69 21.77
N PHE A 59 16.57 26.10 20.62
CA PHE A 59 16.14 26.63 19.33
C PHE A 59 14.60 26.69 19.21
N ASN A 60 13.90 25.63 19.62
CA ASN A 60 12.44 25.55 19.62
C ASN A 60 11.80 26.54 20.62
N GLU A 61 12.48 26.82 21.74
CA GLU A 61 12.07 27.83 22.70
C GLU A 61 12.41 29.29 22.22
N SER A 62 12.94 29.45 21.02
CA SER A 62 13.41 30.74 20.47
C SER A 62 14.45 31.43 21.34
N LYS A 63 15.21 30.67 22.12
CA LYS A 63 16.33 31.15 22.91
C LYS A 63 17.61 31.15 22.07
N PRO A 64 18.58 32.04 22.39
CA PRO A 64 19.89 31.97 21.75
C PRO A 64 20.55 30.63 21.99
N VAL A 65 21.19 30.08 20.95
CA VAL A 65 22.00 28.86 21.07
C VAL A 65 23.46 29.28 20.99
N ASP A 66 24.06 29.40 22.14
CA ASP A 66 25.48 29.77 22.32
C ASP A 66 26.10 28.96 23.46
N LEU A 67 27.41 29.14 23.66
CA LEU A 67 28.16 28.39 24.67
C LEU A 67 27.61 28.59 26.10
N ILE A 68 27.07 29.76 26.41
CA ILE A 68 26.60 30.13 27.75
C ILE A 68 25.22 29.53 27.99
N THR A 69 24.30 29.78 27.07
CA THR A 69 22.92 29.26 27.15
C THR A 69 22.84 27.73 27.10
N LEU A 70 23.71 27.14 26.29
CA LEU A 70 23.83 25.68 26.24
C LEU A 70 24.39 25.12 27.57
N GLN A 71 25.45 25.72 28.14
CA GLN A 71 25.98 25.26 29.39
C GLN A 71 24.97 25.33 30.55
N GLU A 72 24.20 26.42 30.63
CA GLU A 72 23.12 26.53 31.63
C GLU A 72 22.05 25.41 31.43
N ARG A 73 21.63 25.16 30.20
CA ARG A 73 20.68 24.10 29.89
C ARG A 73 21.22 22.70 30.26
N LEU A 74 22.51 22.44 30.01
CA LEU A 74 23.14 21.17 30.37
C LEU A 74 23.25 20.99 31.90
N LYS A 75 23.45 22.04 32.67
CA LYS A 75 23.43 22.00 34.13
C LYS A 75 22.04 21.66 34.68
N GLU A 76 20.97 22.12 34.03
CA GLU A 76 19.59 21.80 34.42
C GLU A 76 19.23 20.35 34.18
N LYS A 77 19.91 19.67 33.25
CA LYS A 77 19.62 18.27 32.86
C LYS A 77 20.38 17.19 33.67
N ASP A 78 21.08 17.55 34.72
CA ASP A 78 21.85 16.63 35.57
C ASP A 78 22.80 15.70 34.77
N VAL A 79 23.52 16.29 33.79
CA VAL A 79 24.51 15.58 32.96
C VAL A 79 25.87 15.56 33.68
N PRO A 80 26.78 14.60 33.33
CA PRO A 80 28.11 14.57 33.88
C PRO A 80 28.83 15.92 33.75
N ALA A 81 29.50 16.37 34.81
CA ALA A 81 30.15 17.68 34.88
C ALA A 81 31.15 17.93 33.71
N GLU A 82 31.78 16.87 33.23
CA GLU A 82 32.66 16.92 32.06
C GLU A 82 31.95 17.38 30.81
N VAL A 83 30.72 16.87 30.55
CA VAL A 83 29.88 17.22 29.37
C VAL A 83 29.34 18.65 29.48
N ALA A 84 29.03 19.10 30.69
CA ALA A 84 28.58 20.47 30.98
C ALA A 84 29.74 21.49 31.08
N SER A 85 30.98 21.05 30.89
CA SER A 85 32.14 21.95 30.99
C SER A 85 32.25 22.87 29.78
N LEU A 86 32.64 24.11 30.00
CA LEU A 86 32.86 25.08 28.94
C LEU A 86 34.02 24.67 28.01
N GLU A 87 35.01 23.96 28.57
CA GLU A 87 36.16 23.43 27.82
C GLU A 87 35.71 22.40 26.78
N PHE A 88 34.90 21.42 27.20
CA PHE A 88 34.37 20.40 26.29
C PHE A 88 33.55 21.01 25.16
N VAL A 89 32.65 21.94 25.46
CA VAL A 89 31.82 22.59 24.44
C VAL A 89 32.66 23.46 23.48
N LYS A 90 33.74 24.12 23.96
CA LYS A 90 34.68 24.85 23.11
C LYS A 90 35.46 23.93 22.16
N GLU A 91 35.89 22.77 22.63
CA GLU A 91 36.58 21.78 21.79
C GLU A 91 35.71 21.35 20.61
N LEU A 92 34.40 21.22 20.81
CA LEU A 92 33.45 20.85 19.76
C LEU A 92 33.41 21.88 18.64
N VAL A 93 33.44 23.20 18.97
CA VAL A 93 33.42 24.29 17.97
C VAL A 93 34.74 24.35 17.22
N THR A 94 35.88 24.16 17.92
CA THR A 94 37.21 24.21 17.30
C THR A 94 37.54 23.02 16.40
N ALA A 95 36.85 21.88 16.60
CA ALA A 95 37.05 20.67 15.80
C ALA A 95 36.40 20.77 14.40
N VAL A 96 35.52 21.74 14.15
CA VAL A 96 34.78 21.83 12.90
C VAL A 96 35.20 23.06 12.11
N PRO A 97 35.74 22.91 10.89
CA PRO A 97 36.19 24.03 10.10
C PRO A 97 35.04 24.85 9.45
N THR A 98 33.88 24.25 9.26
CA THR A 98 32.72 24.90 8.59
C THR A 98 31.39 24.20 8.90
N SER A 99 30.31 24.97 9.05
CA SER A 99 28.94 24.48 9.21
C SER A 99 28.31 23.99 7.89
N ALA A 100 28.88 24.33 6.73
CA ALA A 100 28.30 24.10 5.41
C ALA A 100 28.03 22.59 5.10
N ASN A 101 28.77 21.69 5.72
CA ASN A 101 28.70 20.27 5.46
C ASN A 101 27.86 19.48 6.49
N VAL A 102 27.11 20.16 7.36
CA VAL A 102 26.33 19.52 8.45
C VAL A 102 25.40 18.43 7.95
N LYS A 103 24.79 18.62 6.78
CA LYS A 103 23.91 17.61 6.15
C LYS A 103 24.62 16.29 5.89
N TYR A 104 25.86 16.33 5.39
CA TYR A 104 26.66 15.13 5.12
C TYR A 104 27.08 14.44 6.43
N TYR A 105 27.47 15.21 7.45
CA TYR A 105 27.83 14.65 8.74
C TYR A 105 26.63 14.02 9.44
N ALA A 106 25.48 14.68 9.41
CA ALA A 106 24.22 14.13 9.94
C ALA A 106 23.82 12.83 9.22
N GLN A 107 24.01 12.74 7.91
CA GLN A 107 23.74 11.52 7.14
C GLN A 107 24.65 10.37 7.57
N ILE A 108 25.95 10.62 7.82
CA ILE A 108 26.89 9.60 8.32
C ILE A 108 26.42 9.09 9.70
N VAL A 109 26.00 9.98 10.59
CA VAL A 109 25.48 9.61 11.92
C VAL A 109 24.21 8.77 11.78
N ALA A 110 23.27 9.18 10.90
CA ALA A 110 22.04 8.46 10.61
C ALA A 110 22.32 7.04 10.08
N ASP A 111 23.22 6.89 9.12
CA ASP A 111 23.58 5.59 8.55
C ASP A 111 24.22 4.67 9.61
N LYS A 112 25.12 5.20 10.45
CA LYS A 112 25.71 4.41 11.55
C LYS A 112 24.67 4.03 12.61
N SER A 113 23.76 4.95 12.95
CA SER A 113 22.63 4.66 13.84
C SER A 113 21.74 3.55 13.29
N MET A 114 21.41 3.60 11.98
CA MET A 114 20.61 2.58 11.33
C MET A 114 21.29 1.20 11.40
N MET A 115 22.61 1.15 11.16
CA MET A 115 23.38 -0.11 11.32
C MET A 115 23.30 -0.65 12.75
N ARG A 116 23.40 0.22 13.77
CA ARG A 116 23.26 -0.19 15.18
C ARG A 116 21.86 -0.73 15.48
N LYS A 117 20.81 -0.07 14.97
CA LYS A 117 19.42 -0.53 15.11
C LYS A 117 19.19 -1.88 14.43
N LEU A 118 19.78 -2.11 13.26
CA LEU A 118 19.74 -3.40 12.56
C LEU A 118 20.47 -4.50 13.37
N ILE A 119 21.62 -4.21 13.94
CA ILE A 119 22.36 -5.17 14.77
C ILE A 119 21.51 -5.56 15.99
N LYS A 120 20.97 -4.59 16.74
CA LYS A 120 20.11 -4.84 17.89
C LYS A 120 18.88 -5.67 17.52
N LEU A 121 18.23 -5.32 16.42
CA LEU A 121 17.05 -6.07 15.95
C LEU A 121 17.41 -7.52 15.61
N ASN A 122 18.54 -7.75 14.92
CA ASN A 122 19.00 -9.12 14.63
C ASN A 122 19.33 -9.92 15.90
N GLU A 123 19.91 -9.28 16.93
CA GLU A 123 20.16 -9.91 18.23
C GLU A 123 18.84 -10.28 18.93
N GLU A 124 17.84 -9.42 18.90
CA GLU A 124 16.50 -9.69 19.46
C GLU A 124 15.81 -10.86 18.73
N ILE A 125 15.89 -10.89 17.41
CA ILE A 125 15.34 -11.99 16.58
C ILE A 125 16.07 -13.29 16.93
N ALA A 126 17.39 -13.29 16.97
CA ALA A 126 18.18 -14.47 17.33
C ALA A 126 17.80 -15.00 18.73
N ASN A 127 17.70 -14.10 19.72
CA ASN A 127 17.31 -14.46 21.08
C ASN A 127 15.90 -15.06 21.14
N THR A 128 14.95 -14.52 20.36
CA THR A 128 13.58 -15.05 20.26
C THR A 128 13.58 -16.46 19.66
N CYS A 129 14.37 -16.68 18.60
CA CYS A 129 14.53 -18.00 17.98
C CYS A 129 15.14 -19.02 18.96
N TYR A 130 16.22 -18.64 19.69
CA TYR A 130 16.85 -19.52 20.66
C TYR A 130 15.95 -19.84 21.86
N ALA A 131 15.08 -18.90 22.26
CA ALA A 131 14.16 -19.14 23.40
C ALA A 131 13.09 -20.20 23.06
N GLY A 132 12.71 -20.37 21.79
CA GLY A 132 11.79 -21.42 21.31
C GLY A 132 10.39 -21.38 21.94
N LYS A 133 9.96 -20.23 22.49
CA LYS A 133 8.68 -20.09 23.20
C LYS A 133 7.49 -19.76 22.30
N GLU A 134 7.75 -19.28 21.10
CA GLU A 134 6.74 -18.82 20.15
C GLU A 134 6.67 -19.75 18.94
N SER A 135 5.53 -19.78 18.24
CA SER A 135 5.42 -20.54 16.99
C SER A 135 6.27 -19.89 15.88
N LEU A 136 6.68 -20.69 14.90
CA LEU A 136 7.48 -20.20 13.77
C LEU A 136 6.78 -19.04 13.07
N GLU A 137 5.46 -19.16 12.83
CA GLU A 137 4.65 -18.14 12.19
C GLU A 137 4.67 -16.81 12.96
N ALA A 138 4.53 -16.88 14.30
CA ALA A 138 4.57 -15.69 15.15
C ALA A 138 5.94 -14.99 15.12
N VAL A 139 7.02 -15.77 15.10
CA VAL A 139 8.39 -15.22 15.00
C VAL A 139 8.61 -14.55 13.66
N LEU A 140 8.16 -15.18 12.56
CA LEU A 140 8.28 -14.61 11.21
C LEU A 140 7.49 -13.30 11.09
N GLU A 141 6.25 -13.26 11.57
CA GLU A 141 5.41 -12.05 11.52
C GLU A 141 6.03 -10.90 12.33
N LYS A 142 6.52 -11.18 13.55
CA LYS A 142 7.20 -10.18 14.37
C LYS A 142 8.47 -9.65 13.70
N THR A 143 9.25 -10.54 13.09
CA THR A 143 10.48 -10.18 12.39
C THR A 143 10.19 -9.28 11.21
N GLU A 144 9.23 -9.66 10.36
CA GLU A 144 8.82 -8.86 9.20
C GLU A 144 8.36 -7.47 9.63
N LYS A 145 7.49 -7.40 10.64
CA LYS A 145 7.00 -6.13 11.18
C LYS A 145 8.12 -5.25 11.71
N ALA A 146 9.03 -5.81 12.50
CA ALA A 146 10.11 -5.05 13.13
C ALA A 146 11.12 -4.51 12.09
N VAL A 147 11.45 -5.32 11.07
CA VAL A 147 12.28 -4.87 9.93
C VAL A 147 11.57 -3.79 9.14
N PHE A 148 10.28 -3.97 8.87
CA PHE A 148 9.48 -2.99 8.16
C PHE A 148 9.40 -1.64 8.89
N ASP A 149 9.10 -1.66 10.19
CA ASP A 149 9.01 -0.45 11.02
C ASP A 149 10.35 0.30 11.04
N LEU A 150 11.47 -0.44 11.05
CA LEU A 150 12.80 0.16 10.98
C LEU A 150 13.06 0.85 9.64
N LEU A 151 12.67 0.22 8.52
CA LEU A 151 12.83 0.78 7.17
C LEU A 151 11.88 1.96 6.92
N GLN A 152 10.65 1.91 7.46
CA GLN A 152 9.68 2.98 7.32
C GLN A 152 10.12 4.25 8.04
N LYS A 153 10.74 4.14 9.22
CA LYS A 153 11.32 5.28 9.96
C LYS A 153 12.41 6.00 9.16
N ARG A 154 13.09 5.32 8.25
CA ARG A 154 14.06 5.95 7.32
C ARG A 154 13.37 6.87 6.30
N ASN A 155 12.13 6.53 5.88
CA ASN A 155 11.40 7.24 4.82
C ASN A 155 10.49 8.36 5.32
N THR A 156 10.35 8.56 6.64
CA THR A 156 9.46 9.59 7.22
C THR A 156 10.06 11.00 7.23
N GLY A 157 11.23 11.23 6.64
CA GLY A 157 11.98 12.46 6.72
C GLY A 157 12.13 13.28 5.44
N GLU A 158 11.67 12.84 4.27
CA GLU A 158 11.75 13.69 3.09
C GLU A 158 10.52 14.62 3.02
N TYR A 159 10.64 15.79 3.63
CA TYR A 159 9.84 16.96 3.33
C TYR A 159 10.06 17.32 1.85
N VAL A 160 9.03 17.13 1.04
CA VAL A 160 9.06 17.55 -0.36
C VAL A 160 8.61 19.01 -0.43
N PRO A 161 9.48 19.96 -0.80
CA PRO A 161 9.10 21.37 -0.93
C PRO A 161 7.89 21.52 -1.87
N ILE A 162 6.93 22.37 -1.51
CA ILE A 162 5.71 22.57 -2.31
C ILE A 162 6.03 22.91 -3.77
N LYS A 163 7.14 23.60 -4.03
CA LYS A 163 7.62 23.90 -5.39
C LYS A 163 7.79 22.62 -6.22
N GLN A 164 8.39 21.57 -5.64
CA GLN A 164 8.59 20.29 -6.33
C GLN A 164 7.26 19.57 -6.57
N VAL A 165 6.34 19.62 -5.58
CA VAL A 165 4.99 19.06 -5.72
C VAL A 165 4.22 19.73 -6.86
N VAL A 166 4.31 21.06 -6.96
CA VAL A 166 3.68 21.86 -8.03
C VAL A 166 4.25 21.47 -9.40
N LEU A 167 5.57 21.35 -9.53
CA LEU A 167 6.21 20.95 -10.79
C LEU A 167 5.77 19.54 -11.22
N ASN A 168 5.72 18.59 -10.29
CA ASN A 168 5.25 17.24 -10.56
C ASN A 168 3.76 17.21 -10.96
N ALA A 169 2.93 18.06 -10.35
CA ALA A 169 1.52 18.20 -10.69
C ALA A 169 1.34 18.78 -12.10
N LEU A 170 2.11 19.83 -12.45
CA LEU A 170 2.09 20.44 -13.80
C LEU A 170 2.53 19.43 -14.87
N ASP A 171 3.57 18.65 -14.65
CA ASP A 171 4.02 17.60 -15.58
C ASP A 171 2.91 16.55 -15.82
N ARG A 172 2.20 16.15 -14.75
CA ARG A 172 1.04 15.23 -14.88
C ARG A 172 -0.10 15.86 -15.71
N ILE A 173 -0.41 17.13 -15.47
CA ILE A 173 -1.46 17.85 -16.22
C ILE A 173 -1.05 17.99 -17.69
N GLU A 174 0.22 18.33 -17.98
CA GLU A 174 0.74 18.43 -19.32
C GLU A 174 0.66 17.09 -20.08
N LYS A 175 1.06 15.99 -19.45
CA LYS A 175 0.95 14.63 -19.99
C LYS A 175 -0.51 14.27 -20.29
N ALA A 176 -1.43 14.57 -19.36
CA ALA A 176 -2.85 14.35 -19.55
C ALA A 176 -3.43 15.20 -20.72
N SER A 177 -2.99 16.46 -20.84
CA SER A 177 -3.42 17.36 -21.92
C SER A 177 -2.93 16.91 -23.31
N LYS A 178 -1.72 16.39 -23.41
CA LYS A 178 -1.17 15.84 -24.67
C LYS A 178 -1.90 14.57 -25.11
N ASN A 179 -2.44 13.82 -24.18
CA ASN A 179 -3.19 12.60 -24.42
C ASN A 179 -4.70 12.87 -24.49
N LYS A 180 -5.16 13.78 -25.35
CA LYS A 180 -6.56 14.15 -25.51
C LYS A 180 -7.48 12.93 -25.55
N GLY A 181 -8.32 12.75 -24.52
CA GLY A 181 -9.31 11.67 -24.43
C GLY A 181 -8.77 10.33 -23.90
N THR A 182 -7.52 10.23 -23.51
CA THR A 182 -6.97 9.04 -22.87
C THR A 182 -7.18 9.10 -21.36
N VAL A 183 -7.50 7.94 -20.81
CA VAL A 183 -7.68 7.68 -19.40
C VAL A 183 -6.34 7.94 -18.66
N THR A 184 -6.37 8.71 -17.57
CA THR A 184 -5.14 9.03 -16.80
C THR A 184 -4.66 7.87 -15.93
N GLY A 185 -5.60 7.05 -15.45
CA GLY A 185 -5.34 5.82 -14.71
C GLY A 185 -5.26 4.59 -15.63
N ILE A 186 -5.34 3.41 -15.02
CA ILE A 186 -5.36 2.14 -15.76
C ILE A 186 -6.78 1.91 -16.28
N PRO A 187 -6.99 1.75 -17.60
CA PRO A 187 -8.31 1.57 -18.16
C PRO A 187 -8.92 0.22 -17.79
N THR A 188 -10.21 0.22 -17.46
CA THR A 188 -10.97 -0.98 -17.11
C THR A 188 -11.45 -1.79 -18.33
N GLY A 189 -11.49 -1.15 -19.51
CA GLY A 189 -12.08 -1.70 -20.74
C GLY A 189 -13.55 -1.36 -20.90
N PHE A 190 -14.20 -0.75 -19.91
CA PHE A 190 -15.56 -0.25 -19.97
C PHE A 190 -15.54 1.25 -20.23
N ILE A 191 -15.88 1.65 -21.46
CA ILE A 191 -15.69 3.04 -21.97
C ILE A 191 -16.33 4.08 -21.07
N ASP A 192 -17.60 3.89 -20.71
CA ASP A 192 -18.33 4.86 -19.90
C ASP A 192 -17.87 4.87 -18.43
N LEU A 193 -17.39 3.73 -17.93
CA LEU A 193 -16.78 3.64 -16.62
C LEU A 193 -15.42 4.35 -16.60
N ASP A 194 -14.59 4.11 -17.60
CA ASP A 194 -13.30 4.77 -17.77
C ASP A 194 -13.45 6.28 -17.93
N TYR A 195 -14.48 6.74 -18.63
CA TYR A 195 -14.80 8.15 -18.74
C TYR A 195 -15.15 8.79 -17.39
N LYS A 196 -15.97 8.11 -16.57
CA LYS A 196 -16.37 8.62 -15.24
C LYS A 196 -15.26 8.56 -14.20
N LEU A 197 -14.45 7.48 -14.19
CA LEU A 197 -13.38 7.27 -13.22
C LEU A 197 -12.03 7.86 -13.66
N SER A 198 -11.90 8.22 -14.95
CA SER A 198 -10.60 8.48 -15.62
C SER A 198 -9.66 7.26 -15.52
N GLY A 199 -10.22 6.04 -15.47
CA GLY A 199 -9.55 4.78 -15.16
C GLY A 199 -9.28 4.58 -13.68
N LEU A 200 -8.69 3.43 -13.31
CA LEU A 200 -8.29 3.14 -11.93
C LEU A 200 -6.99 3.87 -11.61
N GLN A 201 -7.03 4.76 -10.61
CA GLN A 201 -5.89 5.61 -10.27
C GLN A 201 -4.89 4.88 -9.36
N PRO A 202 -3.58 5.08 -9.53
CA PRO A 202 -2.58 4.60 -8.58
C PRO A 202 -2.88 5.06 -7.16
N SER A 203 -2.59 4.23 -6.18
CA SER A 203 -2.82 4.48 -4.74
C SER A 203 -4.29 4.52 -4.30
N ASP A 204 -5.26 4.27 -5.21
CA ASP A 204 -6.66 4.20 -4.84
C ASP A 204 -7.06 2.84 -4.29
N LEU A 205 -7.91 2.87 -3.26
CA LEU A 205 -8.68 1.71 -2.80
C LEU A 205 -10.07 1.78 -3.44
N VAL A 206 -10.36 0.82 -4.30
CA VAL A 206 -11.63 0.70 -5.02
C VAL A 206 -12.42 -0.46 -4.45
N LEU A 207 -13.63 -0.18 -3.97
CA LEU A 207 -14.53 -1.20 -3.46
C LEU A 207 -15.58 -1.54 -4.52
N VAL A 208 -15.73 -2.84 -4.84
CA VAL A 208 -16.81 -3.34 -5.68
C VAL A 208 -17.68 -4.27 -4.86
N ALA A 209 -18.92 -3.88 -4.61
CA ALA A 209 -19.80 -4.64 -3.75
C ALA A 209 -21.09 -5.06 -4.47
N ALA A 210 -21.57 -6.27 -4.14
CA ALA A 210 -22.80 -6.80 -4.71
C ALA A 210 -23.39 -7.90 -3.82
N ARG A 211 -24.67 -8.20 -4.05
CA ARG A 211 -25.28 -9.44 -3.54
C ARG A 211 -24.74 -10.66 -4.33
N PRO A 212 -24.81 -11.86 -3.73
CA PRO A 212 -24.44 -13.09 -4.46
C PRO A 212 -25.15 -13.20 -5.82
N SER A 213 -24.49 -13.81 -6.79
CA SER A 213 -24.99 -14.04 -8.15
C SER A 213 -25.19 -12.79 -9.03
N MET A 214 -24.86 -11.59 -8.56
CA MET A 214 -24.89 -10.37 -9.38
C MET A 214 -23.74 -10.26 -10.39
N GLY A 215 -22.72 -11.12 -10.28
CA GLY A 215 -21.57 -11.14 -11.19
C GLY A 215 -20.33 -10.41 -10.70
N LYS A 216 -20.18 -10.20 -9.38
CA LYS A 216 -19.05 -9.49 -8.77
C LYS A 216 -17.69 -9.99 -9.26
N THR A 217 -17.39 -11.29 -9.10
CA THR A 217 -16.16 -11.92 -9.58
C THR A 217 -16.02 -11.83 -11.11
N ALA A 218 -17.12 -12.01 -11.86
CA ALA A 218 -17.11 -11.87 -13.32
C ALA A 218 -16.69 -10.46 -13.74
N PHE A 219 -17.21 -9.43 -13.10
CA PHE A 219 -16.88 -8.03 -13.41
C PHE A 219 -15.38 -7.74 -13.26
N VAL A 220 -14.77 -8.14 -12.15
CA VAL A 220 -13.33 -7.90 -11.95
C VAL A 220 -12.46 -8.80 -12.80
N LEU A 221 -12.91 -10.02 -13.16
CA LEU A 221 -12.20 -10.86 -14.13
C LEU A 221 -12.21 -10.24 -15.54
N ASN A 222 -13.29 -9.56 -15.94
CA ASN A 222 -13.33 -8.83 -17.22
C ASN A 222 -12.33 -7.66 -17.20
N ILE A 223 -12.22 -6.93 -16.09
CA ILE A 223 -11.23 -5.87 -15.90
C ILE A 223 -9.81 -6.47 -15.96
N ALA A 224 -9.57 -7.55 -15.21
CA ALA A 224 -8.29 -8.24 -15.18
C ALA A 224 -7.86 -8.75 -16.57
N GLN A 225 -8.79 -9.38 -17.30
CA GLN A 225 -8.58 -9.86 -18.66
C GLN A 225 -8.19 -8.69 -19.58
N TYR A 226 -8.95 -7.60 -19.57
CA TYR A 226 -8.64 -6.44 -20.41
C TYR A 226 -7.25 -5.87 -20.08
N MET A 227 -6.93 -5.70 -18.81
CA MET A 227 -5.65 -5.15 -18.37
C MET A 227 -4.48 -6.07 -18.73
N ALA A 228 -4.57 -7.37 -18.39
CA ALA A 228 -3.48 -8.31 -18.60
C ALA A 228 -3.31 -8.69 -20.08
N PHE A 229 -4.42 -8.92 -20.83
CA PHE A 229 -4.34 -9.49 -22.18
C PHE A 229 -4.31 -8.41 -23.28
N LYS A 230 -4.92 -7.24 -23.05
CA LYS A 230 -4.99 -6.18 -24.07
C LYS A 230 -4.08 -4.98 -23.78
N LYS A 231 -3.66 -4.81 -22.52
CA LYS A 231 -2.81 -3.68 -22.09
C LYS A 231 -1.46 -4.08 -21.53
N ASP A 232 -1.18 -5.39 -21.49
CA ASP A 232 0.08 -5.96 -20.99
C ASP A 232 0.46 -5.45 -19.60
N LYS A 233 -0.56 -5.39 -18.71
CA LYS A 233 -0.41 -4.92 -17.33
C LYS A 233 -0.23 -6.09 -16.37
N GLY A 234 0.63 -5.91 -15.37
CA GLY A 234 0.80 -6.86 -14.27
C GLY A 234 -0.42 -6.86 -13.35
N VAL A 235 -1.16 -7.96 -13.31
CA VAL A 235 -2.39 -8.10 -12.53
C VAL A 235 -2.21 -9.23 -11.51
N ALA A 236 -2.43 -8.95 -10.22
CA ALA A 236 -2.49 -9.97 -9.19
C ALA A 236 -3.93 -10.12 -8.66
N ILE A 237 -4.46 -11.34 -8.70
CA ILE A 237 -5.77 -11.70 -8.16
C ILE A 237 -5.57 -12.62 -6.95
N PHE A 238 -6.05 -12.18 -5.79
CA PHE A 238 -6.15 -12.98 -4.58
C PHE A 238 -7.60 -13.48 -4.46
N SER A 239 -7.80 -14.77 -4.70
CA SER A 239 -9.10 -15.40 -4.66
C SER A 239 -9.27 -16.24 -3.40
N LEU A 240 -10.08 -15.74 -2.47
CA LEU A 240 -10.29 -16.39 -1.18
C LEU A 240 -11.53 -17.28 -1.16
N GLU A 241 -12.36 -17.20 -2.20
CA GLU A 241 -13.61 -17.99 -2.35
C GLU A 241 -13.49 -19.10 -3.38
N MET A 242 -12.77 -18.85 -4.47
CA MET A 242 -12.68 -19.76 -5.61
C MET A 242 -11.26 -20.23 -5.83
N SER A 243 -11.08 -21.49 -6.26
CA SER A 243 -9.77 -21.99 -6.65
C SER A 243 -9.27 -21.33 -7.95
N LYS A 244 -7.95 -21.31 -8.13
CA LYS A 244 -7.30 -20.77 -9.33
C LYS A 244 -7.79 -21.47 -10.61
N GLU A 245 -8.04 -22.78 -10.56
CA GLU A 245 -8.56 -23.54 -11.71
C GLU A 245 -9.96 -23.06 -12.11
N GLN A 246 -10.83 -22.75 -11.12
CA GLN A 246 -12.16 -22.23 -11.39
C GLN A 246 -12.10 -20.82 -12.02
N LEU A 247 -11.17 -19.98 -11.58
CA LEU A 247 -10.97 -18.66 -12.18
C LEU A 247 -10.42 -18.78 -13.61
N VAL A 248 -9.46 -19.66 -13.84
CA VAL A 248 -8.91 -19.92 -15.19
C VAL A 248 -10.01 -20.44 -16.13
N ASN A 249 -10.89 -21.33 -15.68
CA ASN A 249 -12.02 -21.78 -16.48
C ASN A 249 -12.97 -20.63 -16.87
N ARG A 250 -13.20 -19.67 -15.96
CA ARG A 250 -13.96 -18.45 -16.30
C ARG A 250 -13.22 -17.55 -17.28
N LEU A 251 -11.90 -17.42 -17.16
CA LEU A 251 -11.09 -16.69 -18.13
C LEU A 251 -11.07 -17.34 -19.51
N PHE A 252 -11.09 -18.68 -19.56
CA PHE A 252 -11.27 -19.40 -20.82
C PHE A 252 -12.61 -19.07 -21.48
N SER A 253 -13.71 -19.20 -20.75
CA SER A 253 -15.04 -18.85 -21.28
C SER A 253 -15.09 -17.42 -21.77
N LEU A 254 -14.50 -16.49 -21.01
CA LEU A 254 -14.47 -15.06 -21.29
C LEU A 254 -13.65 -14.72 -22.56
N GLU A 255 -12.43 -15.26 -22.70
CA GLU A 255 -11.52 -14.96 -23.81
C GLU A 255 -11.91 -15.72 -25.07
N SER A 256 -12.18 -17.01 -24.96
CA SER A 256 -12.50 -17.89 -26.10
C SER A 256 -13.94 -17.78 -26.56
N GLN A 257 -14.83 -17.11 -25.81
CA GLN A 257 -16.27 -17.05 -26.04
C GLN A 257 -16.90 -18.43 -26.22
N VAL A 258 -16.44 -19.40 -25.41
CA VAL A 258 -17.03 -20.73 -25.29
C VAL A 258 -17.95 -20.74 -24.08
N ASP A 259 -19.12 -21.35 -24.22
CA ASP A 259 -20.12 -21.40 -23.15
C ASP A 259 -19.54 -22.03 -21.87
N ALA A 260 -19.70 -21.33 -20.73
CA ALA A 260 -19.14 -21.75 -19.45
C ALA A 260 -19.72 -23.10 -18.97
N GLN A 261 -20.97 -23.44 -19.33
CA GLN A 261 -21.58 -24.71 -19.01
C GLN A 261 -20.98 -25.81 -19.88
N ALA A 262 -20.74 -25.55 -21.17
CA ALA A 262 -20.08 -26.50 -22.07
C ALA A 262 -18.67 -26.85 -21.58
N LEU A 263 -17.89 -25.85 -21.14
CA LEU A 263 -16.58 -26.07 -20.51
C LEU A 263 -16.67 -26.94 -19.26
N ARG A 264 -17.65 -26.68 -18.40
CA ARG A 264 -17.82 -27.43 -17.14
C ARG A 264 -18.26 -28.89 -17.37
N THR A 265 -19.10 -29.14 -18.37
CA THR A 265 -19.65 -30.48 -18.65
C THR A 265 -18.80 -31.26 -19.64
N GLY A 266 -17.85 -30.63 -20.31
CA GLY A 266 -17.06 -31.26 -21.38
C GLY A 266 -17.82 -31.43 -22.70
N ASN A 267 -19.06 -30.90 -22.81
CA ASN A 267 -19.86 -31.01 -24.03
C ASN A 267 -19.53 -29.86 -25.00
N MET A 268 -18.38 -29.99 -25.66
CA MET A 268 -17.80 -29.00 -26.55
C MET A 268 -17.76 -29.51 -27.99
N LYS A 269 -17.87 -28.58 -28.94
CA LYS A 269 -17.68 -28.84 -30.38
C LYS A 269 -16.19 -28.75 -30.72
N ASP A 270 -15.78 -29.36 -31.85
CA ASP A 270 -14.40 -29.26 -32.31
C ASP A 270 -13.95 -27.78 -32.50
N SER A 271 -14.82 -26.92 -32.99
CA SER A 271 -14.57 -25.48 -33.13
C SER A 271 -14.34 -24.77 -31.79
N ASP A 272 -14.86 -25.28 -30.69
CA ASP A 272 -14.68 -24.72 -29.37
C ASP A 272 -13.28 -25.09 -28.83
N TRP A 273 -12.76 -26.23 -29.16
CA TRP A 273 -11.38 -26.63 -28.84
C TRP A 273 -10.35 -25.78 -29.52
N GLU A 274 -10.54 -25.38 -30.78
CA GLU A 274 -9.64 -24.46 -31.49
C GLU A 274 -9.59 -23.11 -30.79
N LYS A 275 -10.74 -22.54 -30.45
CA LYS A 275 -10.83 -21.28 -29.69
C LYS A 275 -10.19 -21.36 -28.32
N LEU A 276 -10.33 -22.49 -27.62
CA LEU A 276 -9.72 -22.71 -26.30
C LEU A 276 -8.19 -22.76 -26.40
N ILE A 277 -7.63 -23.41 -27.41
CA ILE A 277 -6.18 -23.48 -27.61
C ILE A 277 -5.63 -22.07 -27.89
N GLU A 278 -6.31 -21.29 -28.72
CA GLU A 278 -5.94 -19.90 -28.97
C GLU A 278 -6.00 -19.08 -27.67
N GLY A 279 -7.11 -19.17 -26.93
CA GLY A 279 -7.29 -18.52 -25.63
C GLY A 279 -6.23 -18.91 -24.62
N ALA A 280 -5.88 -20.20 -24.56
CA ALA A 280 -4.81 -20.70 -23.69
C ALA A 280 -3.45 -20.03 -24.01
N GLY A 281 -3.16 -19.84 -25.30
CA GLY A 281 -1.95 -19.13 -25.74
C GLY A 281 -1.91 -17.66 -25.28
N ILE A 282 -3.06 -16.99 -25.27
CA ILE A 282 -3.18 -15.60 -24.80
C ILE A 282 -3.03 -15.53 -23.27
N ILE A 283 -3.78 -16.36 -22.55
CA ILE A 283 -3.75 -16.41 -21.07
C ILE A 283 -2.34 -16.76 -20.59
N GLY A 284 -1.70 -17.78 -21.17
CA GLY A 284 -0.38 -18.24 -20.75
C GLY A 284 0.77 -17.26 -21.01
N LYS A 285 0.59 -16.30 -21.92
CA LYS A 285 1.57 -15.22 -22.19
C LYS A 285 1.34 -13.97 -21.37
N SER A 286 0.21 -13.86 -20.69
CA SER A 286 -0.17 -12.67 -19.95
C SER A 286 0.57 -12.54 -18.62
N ASN A 287 0.72 -11.31 -18.16
CA ASN A 287 1.27 -11.01 -16.83
C ASN A 287 0.17 -11.04 -15.76
N LEU A 288 -0.55 -12.17 -15.66
CA LEU A 288 -1.63 -12.39 -14.69
C LEU A 288 -1.18 -13.43 -13.65
N ILE A 289 -1.24 -13.05 -12.38
CA ILE A 289 -0.94 -13.91 -11.25
C ILE A 289 -2.23 -14.17 -10.47
N ILE A 290 -2.52 -15.44 -10.18
CA ILE A 290 -3.67 -15.87 -9.37
C ILE A 290 -3.14 -16.60 -8.13
N ASP A 291 -3.53 -16.10 -6.97
CA ASP A 291 -3.22 -16.68 -5.67
C ASP A 291 -4.53 -17.06 -4.98
N ASP A 292 -4.70 -18.35 -4.64
CA ASP A 292 -5.91 -18.88 -4.01
C ASP A 292 -5.66 -19.35 -2.56
N THR A 293 -4.67 -18.74 -1.88
CA THR A 293 -4.36 -19.02 -0.47
C THR A 293 -5.56 -18.63 0.41
N PRO A 294 -6.22 -19.60 1.08
CA PRO A 294 -7.40 -19.33 1.89
C PRO A 294 -7.03 -18.56 3.16
N GLY A 295 -7.87 -17.60 3.54
CA GLY A 295 -7.69 -16.88 4.81
C GLY A 295 -6.41 -16.08 4.91
N ILE A 296 -5.86 -15.61 3.79
CA ILE A 296 -4.61 -14.84 3.76
C ILE A 296 -4.67 -13.64 4.71
N SER A 297 -3.61 -13.44 5.47
CA SER A 297 -3.46 -12.23 6.30
C SER A 297 -3.04 -11.03 5.46
N VAL A 298 -3.28 -9.81 5.97
CA VAL A 298 -2.85 -8.58 5.27
C VAL A 298 -1.34 -8.50 5.14
N SER A 299 -0.59 -8.99 6.14
CA SER A 299 0.88 -9.03 6.10
C SER A 299 1.40 -9.97 5.02
N GLU A 300 0.84 -11.17 4.91
CA GLU A 300 1.20 -12.13 3.87
C GLU A 300 0.85 -11.61 2.46
N LEU A 301 -0.35 -11.05 2.29
CA LEU A 301 -0.78 -10.42 1.04
C LEU A 301 0.19 -9.30 0.63
N ARG A 302 0.59 -8.45 1.57
CA ARG A 302 1.56 -7.37 1.35
C ARG A 302 2.92 -7.90 0.90
N SER A 303 3.42 -8.94 1.57
CA SER A 303 4.70 -9.60 1.24
C SER A 303 4.67 -10.17 -0.18
N LYS A 304 3.61 -10.91 -0.54
CA LYS A 304 3.41 -11.46 -1.88
C LYS A 304 3.32 -10.35 -2.95
N CYS A 305 2.55 -9.29 -2.69
CA CYS A 305 2.43 -8.16 -3.62
C CYS A 305 3.77 -7.46 -3.88
N ARG A 306 4.60 -7.27 -2.84
CA ARG A 306 5.96 -6.71 -2.99
C ARG A 306 6.82 -7.60 -3.87
N LYS A 307 6.81 -8.92 -3.62
CA LYS A 307 7.52 -9.89 -4.40
C LYS A 307 7.09 -9.84 -5.87
N TYR A 308 5.78 -9.90 -6.14
CA TYR A 308 5.25 -9.84 -7.50
C TYR A 308 5.64 -8.54 -8.22
N LYS A 309 5.62 -7.41 -7.50
CA LYS A 309 6.03 -6.13 -8.07
C LYS A 309 7.50 -6.10 -8.48
N LEU A 310 8.38 -6.73 -7.70
CA LEU A 310 9.82 -6.80 -8.00
C LEU A 310 10.15 -7.77 -9.12
N GLU A 311 9.48 -8.94 -9.17
CA GLU A 311 9.81 -10.02 -10.10
C GLU A 311 9.12 -9.87 -11.47
N HIS A 312 7.88 -9.40 -11.49
CA HIS A 312 7.04 -9.40 -12.68
C HIS A 312 6.50 -8.02 -13.07
N GLY A 313 6.66 -7.03 -12.21
CA GLY A 313 5.92 -5.78 -12.32
C GLY A 313 4.45 -5.97 -11.91
N LEU A 314 3.91 -5.04 -11.13
CA LEU A 314 2.55 -5.08 -10.63
C LEU A 314 1.89 -3.74 -10.86
N ASP A 315 0.80 -3.74 -11.60
CA ASP A 315 0.02 -2.54 -11.93
C ASP A 315 -1.31 -2.47 -11.15
N ILE A 316 -1.88 -3.62 -10.74
CA ILE A 316 -3.14 -3.69 -9.99
C ILE A 316 -3.21 -4.93 -9.10
N VAL A 317 -3.87 -4.80 -7.95
CA VAL A 317 -4.21 -5.89 -7.03
C VAL A 317 -5.72 -6.02 -6.94
N ILE A 318 -6.24 -7.25 -7.09
CA ILE A 318 -7.67 -7.59 -6.97
C ILE A 318 -7.83 -8.61 -5.85
N ILE A 319 -8.81 -8.41 -4.95
CA ILE A 319 -9.06 -9.28 -3.78
C ILE A 319 -10.52 -9.73 -3.80
N ASP A 320 -10.76 -11.03 -3.93
CA ASP A 320 -12.12 -11.64 -3.94
C ASP A 320 -12.27 -12.64 -2.80
N TYR A 321 -12.91 -12.32 -1.72
CA TYR A 321 -13.45 -11.06 -1.23
C TYR A 321 -12.95 -10.76 0.19
N LEU A 322 -12.98 -9.51 0.54
CA LEU A 322 -12.35 -8.94 1.72
C LEU A 322 -12.77 -9.60 3.05
N GLN A 323 -14.04 -10.00 3.20
CA GLN A 323 -14.55 -10.64 4.41
C GLN A 323 -13.97 -12.04 4.68
N LEU A 324 -13.22 -12.64 3.77
CA LEU A 324 -12.51 -13.92 4.00
C LEU A 324 -11.06 -13.73 4.43
N MET A 325 -10.56 -12.50 4.46
CA MET A 325 -9.23 -12.21 4.99
C MET A 325 -9.21 -12.35 6.52
N THR A 326 -8.03 -12.66 7.05
CA THR A 326 -7.78 -12.68 8.50
C THR A 326 -7.03 -11.41 8.91
N GLY A 327 -7.50 -10.80 10.03
CA GLY A 327 -6.80 -9.67 10.64
C GLY A 327 -5.55 -10.11 11.39
N SER A 328 -4.69 -9.15 11.72
CA SER A 328 -3.44 -9.37 12.46
C SER A 328 -3.62 -9.59 13.97
N VAL A 329 -4.82 -9.44 14.50
CA VAL A 329 -5.08 -9.49 15.94
C VAL A 329 -5.47 -10.90 16.36
N GLY A 330 -4.76 -11.44 17.35
CA GLY A 330 -5.00 -12.76 17.92
C GLY A 330 -6.42 -12.93 18.48
N LYS A 331 -6.86 -14.19 18.57
CA LYS A 331 -8.20 -14.73 18.89
C LYS A 331 -9.01 -14.14 20.08
N ASN A 332 -8.69 -12.97 20.61
CA ASN A 332 -9.44 -12.32 21.68
C ASN A 332 -10.39 -11.27 21.10
N SER A 333 -11.55 -11.70 20.74
CA SER A 333 -12.88 -11.02 20.67
C SER A 333 -12.91 -9.51 20.42
N GLU A 334 -12.19 -8.99 19.45
CA GLU A 334 -12.62 -7.74 18.83
C GLU A 334 -13.77 -8.05 17.85
N SER A 335 -14.75 -7.13 17.76
CA SER A 335 -15.88 -7.37 16.88
C SER A 335 -15.39 -7.53 15.44
N ARG A 336 -15.99 -8.43 14.65
CA ARG A 336 -15.69 -8.61 13.21
C ARG A 336 -15.63 -7.28 12.44
N GLN A 337 -16.39 -6.30 12.90
CA GLN A 337 -16.41 -4.95 12.35
C GLN A 337 -15.08 -4.20 12.54
N GLN A 338 -14.41 -4.38 13.68
CA GLN A 338 -13.09 -3.78 13.93
C GLN A 338 -12.02 -4.43 13.06
N GLU A 339 -12.04 -5.75 12.95
CA GLU A 339 -11.12 -6.51 12.09
C GLU A 339 -11.22 -6.06 10.62
N ILE A 340 -12.43 -5.93 10.09
CA ILE A 340 -12.67 -5.43 8.73
C ILE A 340 -12.17 -3.98 8.57
N SER A 341 -12.31 -3.16 9.60
CA SER A 341 -11.82 -1.77 9.60
C SER A 341 -10.29 -1.70 9.54
N GLU A 342 -9.59 -2.58 10.25
CA GLU A 342 -8.12 -2.68 10.17
C GLU A 342 -7.65 -3.18 8.82
N ILE A 343 -8.31 -4.20 8.27
CA ILE A 343 -8.02 -4.73 6.93
C ILE A 343 -8.17 -3.60 5.90
N SER A 344 -9.26 -2.84 5.94
CA SER A 344 -9.53 -1.74 5.02
C SER A 344 -8.41 -0.67 5.04
N ARG A 345 -8.05 -0.18 6.24
CA ARG A 345 -6.95 0.78 6.39
C ARG A 345 -5.62 0.23 5.89
N SER A 346 -5.36 -1.03 6.17
CA SER A 346 -4.15 -1.70 5.73
C SER A 346 -4.07 -1.87 4.22
N LEU A 347 -5.21 -2.16 3.54
CA LEU A 347 -5.31 -2.22 2.08
C LEU A 347 -5.12 -0.84 1.45
N LYS A 348 -5.68 0.22 2.06
CA LYS A 348 -5.40 1.60 1.60
C LYS A 348 -3.92 1.96 1.76
N GLY A 349 -3.29 1.52 2.87
CA GLY A 349 -1.85 1.62 3.08
C GLY A 349 -1.06 0.89 2.00
N LEU A 350 -1.45 -0.33 1.64
CA LEU A 350 -0.83 -1.14 0.59
C LEU A 350 -0.93 -0.46 -0.79
N ALA A 351 -2.09 0.08 -1.15
CA ALA A 351 -2.29 0.80 -2.42
C ALA A 351 -1.33 1.99 -2.55
N ARG A 352 -1.14 2.76 -1.47
CA ARG A 352 -0.20 3.88 -1.43
C ARG A 352 1.26 3.43 -1.49
N GLU A 353 1.62 2.42 -0.73
CA GLU A 353 2.98 1.87 -0.66
C GLU A 353 3.44 1.35 -2.01
N LEU A 354 2.60 0.57 -2.67
CA LEU A 354 2.90 0.00 -3.97
C LEU A 354 2.65 0.98 -5.12
N ASN A 355 1.98 2.11 -4.87
CA ASN A 355 1.53 3.06 -5.88
C ASN A 355 0.74 2.37 -7.03
N VAL A 356 -0.19 1.48 -6.65
CA VAL A 356 -1.10 0.78 -7.57
C VAL A 356 -2.53 0.82 -7.03
N PRO A 357 -3.57 0.76 -7.88
CA PRO A 357 -4.93 0.55 -7.41
C PRO A 357 -5.10 -0.82 -6.75
N VAL A 358 -5.82 -0.85 -5.63
CA VAL A 358 -6.27 -2.07 -4.98
C VAL A 358 -7.79 -2.16 -5.11
N VAL A 359 -8.28 -3.18 -5.82
CA VAL A 359 -9.71 -3.45 -6.00
C VAL A 359 -10.13 -4.54 -5.02
N ALA A 360 -10.90 -4.20 -4.00
CA ALA A 360 -11.41 -5.15 -3.03
C ALA A 360 -12.89 -5.43 -3.29
N LEU A 361 -13.24 -6.71 -3.35
CA LEU A 361 -14.64 -7.14 -3.46
C LEU A 361 -15.27 -7.26 -2.07
N SER A 362 -16.56 -6.92 -1.99
CA SER A 362 -17.34 -7.02 -0.75
C SER A 362 -18.72 -7.60 -1.02
N GLN A 363 -19.23 -8.34 -0.06
CA GLN A 363 -20.60 -8.82 -0.10
C GLN A 363 -21.50 -7.84 0.66
N LEU A 364 -22.63 -7.48 0.06
CA LEU A 364 -23.63 -6.60 0.69
C LEU A 364 -24.49 -7.35 1.70
N SER A 365 -24.97 -6.61 2.72
CA SER A 365 -25.94 -7.09 3.70
C SER A 365 -27.23 -7.59 3.03
N ARG A 366 -27.87 -8.57 3.65
CA ARG A 366 -29.20 -9.07 3.21
C ARG A 366 -30.31 -8.03 3.32
N ALA A 367 -30.09 -6.96 4.06
CA ALA A 367 -31.05 -5.87 4.20
C ALA A 367 -31.43 -5.19 2.86
N VAL A 368 -30.55 -5.26 1.86
CA VAL A 368 -30.86 -4.79 0.49
C VAL A 368 -32.11 -5.48 -0.08
N GLU A 369 -32.27 -6.78 0.17
CA GLU A 369 -33.36 -7.59 -0.42
C GLU A 369 -34.72 -7.32 0.24
N SER A 370 -34.75 -6.69 1.41
CA SER A 370 -35.99 -6.29 2.10
C SER A 370 -36.58 -4.99 1.56
N ARG A 371 -35.83 -4.22 0.77
CA ARG A 371 -36.33 -3.00 0.14
C ARG A 371 -37.14 -3.31 -1.12
N PRO A 372 -38.17 -2.49 -1.44
CA PRO A 372 -38.99 -2.70 -2.62
C PRO A 372 -38.20 -2.68 -3.93
N ASP A 373 -37.25 -1.74 -4.07
CA ASP A 373 -36.41 -1.57 -5.25
C ASP A 373 -35.16 -2.47 -5.27
N LYS A 374 -34.78 -3.05 -4.13
CA LYS A 374 -33.60 -3.90 -3.93
C LYS A 374 -32.30 -3.31 -4.47
N ARG A 375 -32.25 -1.97 -4.63
CA ARG A 375 -31.07 -1.26 -5.13
C ARG A 375 -30.06 -1.05 -4.00
N PRO A 376 -28.78 -1.34 -4.27
CA PRO A 376 -27.74 -1.17 -3.25
C PRO A 376 -27.44 0.30 -2.97
N MET A 377 -27.11 0.61 -1.72
CA MET A 377 -26.67 1.93 -1.25
C MET A 377 -25.55 1.78 -0.22
N LEU A 378 -24.85 2.87 0.09
CA LEU A 378 -23.67 2.85 0.98
C LEU A 378 -23.97 2.25 2.36
N SER A 379 -25.15 2.47 2.91
CA SER A 379 -25.57 1.88 4.19
C SER A 379 -25.65 0.34 4.19
N ASP A 380 -25.66 -0.31 3.03
CA ASP A 380 -25.68 -1.78 2.92
C ASP A 380 -24.31 -2.42 3.15
N LEU A 381 -23.27 -1.60 3.26
CA LEU A 381 -21.93 -1.97 3.70
C LEU A 381 -21.81 -2.04 5.25
N ARG A 382 -22.89 -2.18 5.98
CA ARG A 382 -23.04 -1.97 7.46
C ARG A 382 -22.05 -2.73 8.34
N GLU A 383 -21.58 -3.89 7.94
CA GLU A 383 -20.53 -4.62 8.68
C GLU A 383 -19.14 -4.04 8.39
N SER A 384 -19.06 -3.03 7.53
CA SER A 384 -17.85 -2.49 6.93
C SER A 384 -17.90 -0.96 6.81
N GLY A 385 -18.53 -0.25 7.74
CA GLY A 385 -18.66 1.22 7.69
C GLY A 385 -17.33 1.97 7.57
N ALA A 386 -16.26 1.40 8.09
CA ALA A 386 -14.91 1.94 7.90
C ALA A 386 -14.40 1.78 6.47
N ILE A 387 -14.80 0.72 5.77
CA ILE A 387 -14.40 0.51 4.35
C ILE A 387 -14.96 1.63 3.47
N GLU A 388 -16.20 2.05 3.75
CA GLU A 388 -16.79 3.19 3.05
C GLU A 388 -15.94 4.45 3.23
N GLN A 389 -15.42 4.71 4.42
CA GLN A 389 -14.61 5.90 4.70
C GLN A 389 -13.24 5.82 4.04
N ASP A 390 -12.58 4.67 4.08
CA ASP A 390 -11.23 4.44 3.58
C ASP A 390 -11.17 4.36 2.05
N ALA A 391 -12.21 3.80 1.40
CA ALA A 391 -12.27 3.66 -0.04
C ALA A 391 -12.35 5.02 -0.76
N ASP A 392 -11.61 5.15 -1.85
CA ASP A 392 -11.65 6.32 -2.72
C ASP A 392 -12.82 6.23 -3.72
N VAL A 393 -13.12 5.01 -4.17
CA VAL A 393 -14.24 4.71 -5.06
C VAL A 393 -15.04 3.54 -4.48
N VAL A 394 -16.36 3.65 -4.48
CA VAL A 394 -17.28 2.56 -4.13
C VAL A 394 -18.26 2.36 -5.29
N MET A 395 -18.27 1.14 -5.80
CA MET A 395 -19.17 0.73 -6.89
C MET A 395 -20.06 -0.42 -6.45
N PHE A 396 -21.30 -0.39 -6.87
CA PHE A 396 -22.24 -1.49 -6.69
C PHE A 396 -22.61 -2.08 -8.05
N ILE A 397 -22.80 -3.42 -8.05
CA ILE A 397 -23.33 -4.12 -9.22
C ILE A 397 -24.78 -4.48 -8.92
N TYR A 398 -25.69 -4.07 -9.82
CA TYR A 398 -27.10 -4.36 -9.75
C TYR A 398 -27.60 -4.91 -11.09
N ARG A 399 -28.46 -5.92 -11.04
CA ARG A 399 -29.11 -6.50 -12.20
C ARG A 399 -30.59 -6.63 -11.90
N ASP A 400 -31.41 -5.83 -12.56
CA ASP A 400 -32.85 -5.81 -12.35
C ASP A 400 -33.52 -7.13 -12.73
N GLU A 401 -33.10 -7.71 -13.85
CA GLU A 401 -33.54 -9.03 -14.36
C GLU A 401 -33.41 -10.17 -13.32
N TYR A 402 -32.46 -10.07 -12.39
CA TYR A 402 -32.25 -11.08 -11.36
C TYR A 402 -33.42 -11.11 -10.34
N TYR A 403 -33.96 -9.94 -10.03
CA TYR A 403 -35.07 -9.80 -9.08
C TYR A 403 -36.43 -9.72 -9.76
N ASN A 404 -36.49 -9.19 -10.98
CA ASN A 404 -37.70 -8.97 -11.77
C ASN A 404 -37.57 -9.67 -13.13
N LYS A 405 -38.25 -10.82 -13.30
CA LYS A 405 -38.22 -11.59 -14.55
C LYS A 405 -38.86 -10.84 -15.73
N ASP A 406 -39.73 -9.88 -15.43
CA ASP A 406 -40.44 -9.07 -16.43
C ASP A 406 -39.74 -7.71 -16.65
N SER A 407 -38.50 -7.59 -16.20
CA SER A 407 -37.71 -6.37 -16.38
C SER A 407 -37.60 -5.97 -17.85
N GLU A 408 -37.73 -4.68 -18.12
CA GLU A 408 -37.42 -4.09 -19.43
C GLU A 408 -35.92 -4.08 -19.73
N PHE A 409 -35.07 -4.18 -18.69
CA PHE A 409 -33.61 -4.14 -18.80
C PHE A 409 -32.98 -5.55 -18.82
N LYS A 410 -33.54 -6.46 -19.66
CA LYS A 410 -33.00 -7.81 -19.81
C LYS A 410 -31.56 -7.78 -20.33
N LYS A 411 -30.71 -8.69 -19.81
CA LYS A 411 -29.29 -8.81 -20.17
C LYS A 411 -28.49 -7.52 -19.93
N GLN A 412 -28.94 -6.67 -19.01
CA GLN A 412 -28.23 -5.46 -18.61
C GLN A 412 -27.82 -5.55 -17.14
N ALA A 413 -26.73 -4.88 -16.84
CA ALA A 413 -26.21 -4.68 -15.47
C ALA A 413 -25.88 -3.21 -15.27
N GLU A 414 -26.20 -2.71 -14.11
CA GLU A 414 -25.84 -1.36 -13.69
C GLU A 414 -24.61 -1.41 -12.78
N ILE A 415 -23.61 -0.60 -13.10
CA ILE A 415 -22.47 -0.30 -12.22
C ILE A 415 -22.74 1.06 -11.59
N ILE A 416 -23.16 1.07 -10.34
CA ILE A 416 -23.53 2.26 -9.60
C ILE A 416 -22.30 2.78 -8.86
N ILE A 417 -21.73 3.90 -9.30
CA ILE A 417 -20.66 4.61 -8.61
C ILE A 417 -21.31 5.42 -7.49
N ALA A 418 -21.29 4.87 -6.28
CA ALA A 418 -21.96 5.47 -5.12
C ALA A 418 -21.04 6.45 -4.37
N LYS A 419 -19.73 6.28 -4.49
CA LYS A 419 -18.73 7.18 -3.94
C LYS A 419 -17.56 7.31 -4.90
N GLN A 420 -17.07 8.53 -5.08
CA GLN A 420 -15.82 8.84 -5.78
C GLN A 420 -15.23 10.11 -5.18
N ARG A 421 -13.98 10.06 -4.69
CA ARG A 421 -13.33 11.23 -4.08
C ARG A 421 -12.97 12.30 -5.09
N ASN A 422 -12.56 11.90 -6.29
CA ASN A 422 -11.98 12.78 -7.30
C ASN A 422 -12.84 12.89 -8.58
N GLY A 423 -14.14 12.62 -8.49
CA GLY A 423 -15.02 12.69 -9.66
C GLY A 423 -16.51 12.54 -9.31
N PRO A 424 -17.37 12.53 -10.33
CA PRO A 424 -18.81 12.45 -10.14
C PRO A 424 -19.28 11.04 -9.83
N VAL A 425 -20.31 10.92 -9.00
CA VAL A 425 -21.08 9.69 -8.82
C VAL A 425 -22.07 9.50 -9.97
N GLY A 426 -22.60 8.30 -10.14
CA GLY A 426 -23.60 8.00 -11.15
C GLY A 426 -23.64 6.54 -11.55
N THR A 427 -24.42 6.20 -12.55
CA THR A 427 -24.61 4.83 -13.01
C THR A 427 -24.03 4.65 -14.41
N VAL A 428 -23.42 3.49 -14.66
CA VAL A 428 -22.97 3.01 -15.97
C VAL A 428 -23.71 1.73 -16.28
N ASN A 429 -24.33 1.65 -17.46
CA ASN A 429 -25.02 0.46 -17.91
C ASN A 429 -24.09 -0.39 -18.78
N LEU A 430 -24.06 -1.69 -18.51
CA LEU A 430 -23.28 -2.68 -19.26
C LEU A 430 -24.20 -3.81 -19.74
N ALA A 431 -23.87 -4.43 -20.86
CA ALA A 431 -24.49 -5.68 -21.28
C ALA A 431 -23.97 -6.84 -20.41
N TRP A 432 -24.85 -7.78 -20.04
CA TRP A 432 -24.53 -9.01 -19.37
C TRP A 432 -24.75 -10.22 -20.27
N LEU A 433 -23.67 -10.92 -20.61
CA LEU A 433 -23.67 -12.14 -21.41
C LEU A 433 -23.40 -13.32 -20.48
N GLY A 434 -24.48 -13.88 -19.93
CA GLY A 434 -24.42 -14.88 -18.87
C GLY A 434 -23.72 -16.17 -19.31
N GLU A 435 -23.87 -16.57 -20.55
CA GLU A 435 -23.25 -17.75 -21.15
C GLU A 435 -21.71 -17.71 -21.09
N TYR A 436 -21.12 -16.52 -21.18
CA TYR A 436 -19.66 -16.31 -21.13
C TYR A 436 -19.20 -15.66 -19.83
N THR A 437 -20.10 -15.45 -18.86
CA THR A 437 -19.86 -14.67 -17.65
C THR A 437 -19.21 -13.31 -17.93
N LYS A 438 -19.66 -12.65 -19.00
CA LYS A 438 -19.05 -11.46 -19.59
C LYS A 438 -19.91 -10.21 -19.42
N PHE A 439 -19.27 -9.14 -18.95
CA PHE A 439 -19.79 -7.78 -19.11
C PHE A 439 -19.22 -7.16 -20.38
N ALA A 440 -20.03 -6.40 -21.08
CA ALA A 440 -19.63 -5.71 -22.31
C ALA A 440 -20.20 -4.29 -22.35
N ASN A 441 -19.53 -3.41 -23.12
CA ASN A 441 -20.06 -2.09 -23.39
C ASN A 441 -21.38 -2.21 -24.18
N LEU A 442 -22.37 -1.39 -23.83
CA LEU A 442 -23.57 -1.28 -24.64
C LEU A 442 -23.23 -0.56 -25.95
N SER A 443 -23.74 -1.07 -27.07
CA SER A 443 -23.64 -0.34 -28.35
C SER A 443 -24.41 0.96 -28.19
N ARG A 444 -23.74 2.10 -28.41
CA ARG A 444 -24.45 3.37 -28.61
C ARG A 444 -25.18 3.24 -29.95
N GLN A 445 -26.52 3.20 -29.92
CA GLN A 445 -27.26 3.48 -31.13
C GLN A 445 -27.00 4.95 -31.47
N GLU A 446 -26.39 5.21 -32.62
CA GLU A 446 -26.24 6.52 -33.21
C GLU A 446 -27.58 7.16 -33.51
#